data_1ffcf2be841216567d8608e8c3cc0c65
#
_entry.id   1ffcf2be841216567d8608e8c3cc0c65
#
_cell.length_a   1.000
_cell.length_b   1.000
_cell.length_c   1.000
_cell.angle_alpha   90.00
_cell.angle_beta   90.00
_cell.angle_gamma   90.00
#
_symmetry.space_group_name_H-M   'P 1'
#
loop_
_entity.id
_entity.type
_entity.pdbx_description
1 polymer ?
#
loop_
_entity_poly.entity_id
_entity_poly.type
_entity_poly.pdbx_seq_one_letter_code
_entity_poly.pdbx_strand_id
1 'polypeptide(L)'
;MNDVPVPTPRRLVEFTIDDRTVRVPEGSTILDACHQEGIDTPTLCWAENLTPVNVCRVCVVEVENSRVLVPSCSRAAEDGMVVATDSERVRTSRKMVYELLASSVDLDRADDEVHAWMDHYGCDPGRMGDKADIATVAQPPKVQDDLYVRDYERCILCYKCVEACGDDAQFTFAIATAGRGFDAHISTEFDVTLPDSACVYCGNCIGVCPTGALVFKTEHDMREEGTWDEDAQAVTTTVCSFCGVGCNLELHVQDEQIVKVTSPADHSITNGHLGIKGRFGWQHAQS
;
A
#
# COMPACT_ATOMS: atom_id res chain seq x y z
N MET A 1 28.55 14.86 -30.38
CA MET A 1 27.38 15.27 -29.58
C MET A 1 26.37 14.12 -29.71
N ASN A 2 26.15 13.38 -28.65
CA ASN A 2 25.15 12.31 -28.69
C ASN A 2 23.78 13.01 -28.57
N ASP A 3 22.98 12.93 -29.63
CA ASP A 3 21.58 13.37 -29.58
C ASP A 3 20.86 12.55 -28.49
N VAL A 4 20.53 13.21 -27.39
CA VAL A 4 19.62 12.63 -26.41
C VAL A 4 18.25 12.58 -27.09
N PRO A 5 17.67 11.39 -27.33
CA PRO A 5 16.38 11.31 -28.01
C PRO A 5 15.33 12.03 -27.17
N VAL A 6 14.75 13.09 -27.71
CA VAL A 6 13.60 13.76 -27.10
C VAL A 6 12.42 12.77 -27.18
N PRO A 7 11.81 12.40 -26.05
CA PRO A 7 10.68 11.48 -26.09
C PRO A 7 9.56 12.07 -26.95
N THR A 8 9.09 11.30 -27.93
CA THR A 8 7.95 11.69 -28.74
C THR A 8 6.72 11.81 -27.82
N PRO A 9 5.95 12.90 -27.90
CA PRO A 9 4.72 13.01 -27.10
C PRO A 9 3.80 11.80 -27.37
N ARG A 10 3.34 11.14 -26.31
CA ARG A 10 2.39 10.03 -26.44
C ARG A 10 1.08 10.55 -27.05
N ARG A 11 0.44 9.76 -27.88
CA ARG A 11 -0.92 10.04 -28.35
C ARG A 11 -1.85 10.19 -27.14
N LEU A 12 -2.80 11.12 -27.21
CA LEU A 12 -3.85 11.22 -26.21
C LEU A 12 -5.02 10.31 -26.58
N VAL A 13 -5.51 9.60 -25.59
CA VAL A 13 -6.71 8.78 -25.62
C VAL A 13 -7.85 9.60 -25.01
N GLU A 14 -8.99 9.71 -25.69
CA GLU A 14 -10.17 10.44 -25.22
C GLU A 14 -11.30 9.45 -24.89
N PHE A 15 -11.85 9.56 -23.69
CA PHE A 15 -12.93 8.71 -23.21
C PHE A 15 -13.76 9.42 -22.14
N THR A 16 -14.81 8.76 -21.63
CA THR A 16 -15.73 9.36 -20.64
C THR A 16 -15.62 8.66 -19.29
N ILE A 17 -15.51 9.44 -18.21
CA ILE A 17 -15.62 8.97 -16.81
C ILE A 17 -16.71 9.79 -16.12
N ASP A 18 -17.75 9.14 -15.60
CA ASP A 18 -18.84 9.76 -14.86
C ASP A 18 -19.39 11.02 -15.61
N ASP A 19 -19.74 10.84 -16.89
CA ASP A 19 -20.24 11.86 -17.80
C ASP A 19 -19.25 13.01 -18.14
N ARG A 20 -17.97 12.92 -17.73
CA ARG A 20 -16.91 13.87 -18.08
C ARG A 20 -16.03 13.31 -19.19
N THR A 21 -15.76 14.11 -20.20
CA THR A 21 -14.77 13.75 -21.24
C THR A 21 -13.36 13.98 -20.72
N VAL A 22 -12.53 12.95 -20.72
CA VAL A 22 -11.17 12.93 -20.18
C VAL A 22 -10.16 12.60 -21.25
N ARG A 23 -8.97 13.20 -21.19
CA ARG A 23 -7.86 12.91 -22.11
C ARG A 23 -6.61 12.57 -21.33
N VAL A 24 -6.08 11.39 -21.58
CA VAL A 24 -4.83 10.91 -20.95
C VAL A 24 -3.85 10.41 -21.99
N PRO A 25 -2.54 10.37 -21.69
CA PRO A 25 -1.55 9.75 -22.56
C PRO A 25 -1.88 8.27 -22.82
N GLU A 26 -1.67 7.80 -24.04
CA GLU A 26 -1.80 6.37 -24.38
C GLU A 26 -0.96 5.50 -23.45
N GLY A 27 -1.55 4.44 -22.93
CA GLY A 27 -0.95 3.55 -21.92
C GLY A 27 -1.26 3.94 -20.47
N SER A 28 -1.91 5.09 -20.21
CA SER A 28 -2.44 5.41 -18.88
C SER A 28 -3.56 4.45 -18.50
N THR A 29 -3.67 4.15 -17.21
CA THR A 29 -4.77 3.36 -16.66
C THR A 29 -6.03 4.22 -16.44
N ILE A 30 -7.16 3.56 -16.20
CA ILE A 30 -8.38 4.28 -15.79
C ILE A 30 -8.15 4.99 -14.45
N LEU A 31 -7.36 4.39 -13.53
CA LEU A 31 -7.04 5.00 -12.24
C LEU A 31 -6.21 6.29 -12.42
N ASP A 32 -5.20 6.29 -13.32
CA ASP A 32 -4.42 7.49 -13.63
C ASP A 32 -5.34 8.63 -14.12
N ALA A 33 -6.34 8.30 -14.93
CA ALA A 33 -7.33 9.27 -15.38
C ALA A 33 -8.25 9.75 -14.25
N CYS A 34 -8.66 8.87 -13.34
CA CYS A 34 -9.41 9.25 -12.15
C CYS A 34 -8.61 10.25 -11.29
N HIS A 35 -7.33 9.96 -11.02
CA HIS A 35 -6.45 10.86 -10.26
C HIS A 35 -6.29 12.22 -10.95
N GLN A 36 -6.08 12.25 -12.28
CA GLN A 36 -5.99 13.50 -13.04
C GLN A 36 -7.24 14.37 -12.91
N GLU A 37 -8.42 13.76 -12.84
CA GLU A 37 -9.70 14.45 -12.74
C GLU A 37 -10.18 14.69 -11.30
N GLY A 38 -9.38 14.28 -10.29
CA GLY A 38 -9.73 14.38 -8.89
C GLY A 38 -10.93 13.50 -8.51
N ILE A 39 -11.05 12.34 -9.15
CA ILE A 39 -12.08 11.34 -8.84
C ILE A 39 -11.47 10.32 -7.90
N ASP A 40 -11.93 10.32 -6.65
CA ASP A 40 -11.47 9.39 -5.64
C ASP A 40 -11.91 7.97 -5.96
N THR A 41 -10.95 7.06 -5.97
CA THR A 41 -11.18 5.65 -6.25
C THR A 41 -10.40 4.81 -5.24
N PRO A 42 -11.07 3.94 -4.44
CA PRO A 42 -10.39 3.17 -3.40
C PRO A 42 -9.37 2.20 -3.98
N THR A 43 -8.24 2.06 -3.29
CA THR A 43 -7.20 1.09 -3.62
C THR A 43 -6.66 0.43 -2.35
N LEU A 44 -6.24 -0.85 -2.42
CA LEU A 44 -5.55 -1.54 -1.34
C LEU A 44 -4.23 -2.18 -1.80
N CYS A 45 -4.20 -2.74 -3.03
CA CYS A 45 -3.03 -3.40 -3.61
C CYS A 45 -2.32 -2.56 -4.67
N TRP A 46 -2.58 -1.27 -4.69
CA TRP A 46 -1.93 -0.29 -5.54
C TRP A 46 -1.22 0.75 -4.67
N ALA A 47 -0.12 1.25 -5.14
CA ALA A 47 0.56 2.43 -4.65
C ALA A 47 1.22 3.15 -5.83
N GLU A 48 1.40 4.47 -5.73
CA GLU A 48 1.98 5.29 -6.79
C GLU A 48 3.39 4.83 -7.22
N ASN A 49 4.12 4.28 -6.26
CA ASN A 49 5.51 3.85 -6.39
C ASN A 49 5.68 2.33 -6.56
N LEU A 50 4.61 1.60 -6.83
CA LEU A 50 4.63 0.14 -7.04
C LEU A 50 3.86 -0.25 -8.30
N THR A 51 4.27 -1.33 -8.91
CA THR A 51 3.51 -2.00 -9.98
C THR A 51 2.19 -2.54 -9.42
N PRO A 52 1.03 -2.26 -10.07
CA PRO A 52 -0.26 -2.73 -9.59
C PRO A 52 -0.35 -4.25 -9.52
N VAL A 53 -0.50 -4.80 -8.33
CA VAL A 53 -0.62 -6.26 -8.12
C VAL A 53 -1.97 -6.81 -8.63
N ASN A 54 -3.00 -5.97 -8.63
CA ASN A 54 -4.32 -6.27 -9.21
C ASN A 54 -5.07 -7.43 -8.52
N VAL A 55 -5.00 -7.56 -7.19
CA VAL A 55 -5.62 -8.65 -6.42
C VAL A 55 -6.80 -8.22 -5.56
N CYS A 56 -6.82 -7.00 -4.99
CA CYS A 56 -7.81 -6.60 -3.98
C CYS A 56 -9.21 -6.35 -4.54
N ARG A 57 -9.33 -5.91 -5.79
CA ARG A 57 -10.61 -5.63 -6.47
C ARG A 57 -11.45 -4.49 -5.87
N VAL A 58 -10.93 -3.67 -4.99
CA VAL A 58 -11.68 -2.49 -4.49
C VAL A 58 -11.68 -1.33 -5.51
N CYS A 59 -10.69 -1.26 -6.40
CA CYS A 59 -10.60 -0.24 -7.44
C CYS A 59 -11.49 -0.51 -8.68
N VAL A 60 -12.38 -1.52 -8.62
CA VAL A 60 -13.20 -1.88 -9.79
C VAL A 60 -14.12 -0.74 -10.21
N VAL A 61 -14.29 -0.61 -11.52
CA VAL A 61 -15.21 0.34 -12.17
C VAL A 61 -16.07 -0.41 -13.19
N GLU A 62 -17.17 0.19 -13.57
CA GLU A 62 -18.05 -0.34 -14.63
C GLU A 62 -17.68 0.30 -15.96
N VAL A 63 -17.45 -0.52 -16.98
CA VAL A 63 -17.20 -0.06 -18.35
C VAL A 63 -18.40 -0.47 -19.20
N GLU A 64 -18.94 0.47 -19.98
CA GLU A 64 -20.07 0.21 -20.85
C GLU A 64 -19.78 -0.97 -21.78
N ASN A 65 -20.79 -1.82 -21.99
CA ASN A 65 -20.70 -3.08 -22.76
C ASN A 65 -19.78 -4.16 -22.17
N SER A 66 -19.18 -3.95 -20.98
CA SER A 66 -18.45 -4.98 -20.26
C SER A 66 -19.39 -5.82 -19.39
N ARG A 67 -19.28 -7.15 -19.47
CA ARG A 67 -20.05 -8.05 -18.60
C ARG A 67 -19.54 -8.08 -17.16
N VAL A 68 -18.29 -7.66 -16.95
CA VAL A 68 -17.61 -7.70 -15.64
C VAL A 68 -17.15 -6.31 -15.24
N LEU A 69 -17.07 -6.06 -13.95
CA LEU A 69 -16.35 -4.91 -13.43
C LEU A 69 -14.85 -5.08 -13.69
N VAL A 70 -14.17 -4.01 -14.08
CA VAL A 70 -12.74 -4.03 -14.41
C VAL A 70 -11.94 -3.27 -13.34
N PRO A 71 -10.72 -3.70 -13.02
CA PRO A 71 -9.88 -2.98 -12.07
C PRO A 71 -9.29 -1.74 -12.73
N SER A 72 -9.58 -0.56 -12.20
CA SER A 72 -9.07 0.72 -12.74
C SER A 72 -7.55 0.83 -12.67
N CYS A 73 -6.92 0.24 -11.65
CA CYS A 73 -5.47 0.33 -11.42
C CYS A 73 -4.60 -0.35 -12.50
N SER A 74 -5.18 -1.27 -13.29
CA SER A 74 -4.43 -2.02 -14.32
C SER A 74 -5.10 -2.03 -15.70
N ARG A 75 -6.34 -1.59 -15.81
CA ARG A 75 -7.03 -1.47 -17.09
C ARG A 75 -6.58 -0.22 -17.81
N ALA A 76 -5.94 -0.37 -18.97
CA ALA A 76 -5.59 0.77 -19.82
C ALA A 76 -6.84 1.48 -20.33
N ALA A 77 -6.77 2.81 -20.39
CA ALA A 77 -7.77 3.65 -21.01
C ALA A 77 -7.73 3.47 -22.55
N GLU A 78 -8.90 3.45 -23.19
CA GLU A 78 -9.05 3.29 -24.62
C GLU A 78 -10.02 4.36 -25.18
N ASP A 79 -9.80 4.78 -26.45
CA ASP A 79 -10.65 5.77 -27.10
C ASP A 79 -12.12 5.35 -27.10
N GLY A 80 -12.99 6.28 -26.72
CA GLY A 80 -14.44 6.08 -26.73
C GLY A 80 -14.98 5.19 -25.61
N MET A 81 -14.14 4.77 -24.66
CA MET A 81 -14.59 4.03 -23.48
C MET A 81 -15.56 4.91 -22.66
N VAL A 82 -16.57 4.29 -22.05
CA VAL A 82 -17.48 4.95 -21.10
C VAL A 82 -17.38 4.22 -19.77
N VAL A 83 -16.96 4.94 -18.74
CA VAL A 83 -16.64 4.40 -17.41
C VAL A 83 -17.54 5.04 -16.37
N ALA A 84 -18.13 4.22 -15.49
CA ALA A 84 -18.80 4.67 -14.28
C ALA A 84 -18.01 4.19 -13.06
N THR A 85 -17.58 5.15 -12.23
CA THR A 85 -16.75 4.86 -11.06
C THR A 85 -17.56 4.55 -9.81
N ASP A 86 -18.85 4.90 -9.77
CA ASP A 86 -19.69 4.83 -8.58
C ASP A 86 -21.12 4.31 -8.87
N SER A 87 -21.27 3.38 -9.83
CA SER A 87 -22.56 2.74 -10.08
C SER A 87 -22.99 1.85 -8.90
N GLU A 88 -24.28 1.53 -8.79
CA GLU A 88 -24.80 0.62 -7.77
C GLU A 88 -24.07 -0.73 -7.74
N ARG A 89 -23.70 -1.23 -8.93
CA ARG A 89 -22.95 -2.47 -9.09
C ARG A 89 -21.53 -2.34 -8.55
N VAL A 90 -20.86 -1.22 -8.79
CA VAL A 90 -19.54 -0.90 -8.26
C VAL A 90 -19.60 -0.79 -6.73
N ARG A 91 -20.54 0.00 -6.19
CA ARG A 91 -20.75 0.16 -4.75
C ARG A 91 -20.98 -1.17 -4.05
N THR A 92 -21.86 -2.02 -4.60
CA THR A 92 -22.14 -3.36 -4.05
C THR A 92 -20.89 -4.23 -4.04
N SER A 93 -20.10 -4.22 -5.11
CA SER A 93 -18.86 -4.99 -5.19
C SER A 93 -17.83 -4.55 -4.17
N ARG A 94 -17.58 -3.24 -4.07
CA ARG A 94 -16.62 -2.67 -3.12
C ARG A 94 -17.01 -2.93 -1.67
N LYS A 95 -18.29 -2.68 -1.34
CA LYS A 95 -18.85 -3.01 -0.01
C LYS A 95 -18.61 -4.47 0.35
N MET A 96 -18.94 -5.39 -0.55
CA MET A 96 -18.73 -6.82 -0.32
C MET A 96 -17.27 -7.18 -0.05
N VAL A 97 -16.32 -6.60 -0.79
CA VAL A 97 -14.89 -6.84 -0.59
C VAL A 97 -14.44 -6.36 0.79
N TYR A 98 -14.82 -5.13 1.19
CA TYR A 98 -14.47 -4.60 2.51
C TYR A 98 -15.08 -5.42 3.64
N GLU A 99 -16.35 -5.83 3.52
CA GLU A 99 -17.01 -6.69 4.53
C GLU A 99 -16.34 -8.07 4.65
N LEU A 100 -15.92 -8.68 3.54
CA LEU A 100 -15.16 -9.93 3.54
C LEU A 100 -13.79 -9.75 4.19
N LEU A 101 -13.08 -8.68 3.89
CA LEU A 101 -11.79 -8.38 4.53
C LEU A 101 -11.96 -8.16 6.04
N ALA A 102 -12.90 -7.31 6.45
CA ALA A 102 -13.16 -7.02 7.86
C ALA A 102 -13.58 -8.25 8.67
N SER A 103 -14.25 -9.23 8.03
CA SER A 103 -14.59 -10.50 8.67
C SER A 103 -13.41 -11.47 8.80
N SER A 104 -12.36 -11.28 7.99
CA SER A 104 -11.23 -12.23 7.88
C SER A 104 -9.98 -11.76 8.60
N VAL A 105 -9.75 -10.46 8.73
CA VAL A 105 -8.53 -9.88 9.30
C VAL A 105 -8.87 -8.75 10.28
N ASP A 106 -7.93 -8.46 11.17
CA ASP A 106 -8.03 -7.30 12.04
C ASP A 106 -7.60 -6.03 11.28
N LEU A 107 -8.52 -5.10 11.11
CA LEU A 107 -8.31 -3.82 10.41
C LEU A 107 -8.12 -2.63 11.37
N ASP A 108 -8.04 -2.83 12.68
CA ASP A 108 -7.97 -1.72 13.66
C ASP A 108 -6.75 -0.78 13.45
N ARG A 109 -5.70 -1.27 12.81
CA ARG A 109 -4.48 -0.50 12.46
C ARG A 109 -4.38 -0.19 10.96
N ALA A 110 -5.46 -0.36 10.23
CA ALA A 110 -5.48 0.00 8.81
C ALA A 110 -5.40 1.53 8.66
N ASP A 111 -4.89 1.97 7.51
CA ASP A 111 -4.83 3.39 7.17
C ASP A 111 -6.23 4.04 7.26
N ASP A 112 -6.30 5.30 7.67
CA ASP A 112 -7.57 6.06 7.81
C ASP A 112 -8.41 6.03 6.54
N GLU A 113 -7.77 6.01 5.37
CA GLU A 113 -8.45 5.90 4.09
C GLU A 113 -9.27 4.60 3.97
N VAL A 114 -8.78 3.48 4.53
CA VAL A 114 -9.50 2.19 4.54
C VAL A 114 -10.80 2.32 5.33
N HIS A 115 -10.71 2.92 6.52
CA HIS A 115 -11.87 3.16 7.38
C HIS A 115 -12.87 4.13 6.73
N ALA A 116 -12.39 5.22 6.15
CA ALA A 116 -13.23 6.19 5.44
C ALA A 116 -14.00 5.56 4.27
N TRP A 117 -13.38 4.68 3.51
CA TRP A 117 -14.08 3.94 2.45
C TRP A 117 -15.08 2.91 2.97
N MET A 118 -14.77 2.23 4.07
CA MET A 118 -15.71 1.32 4.72
C MET A 118 -16.97 2.07 5.19
N ASP A 119 -16.79 3.23 5.80
CA ASP A 119 -17.89 4.11 6.22
C ASP A 119 -18.69 4.63 5.03
N HIS A 120 -18.01 5.09 3.97
CA HIS A 120 -18.63 5.59 2.74
C HIS A 120 -19.57 4.56 2.09
N TYR A 121 -19.16 3.28 2.08
CA TYR A 121 -20.00 2.19 1.55
C TYR A 121 -20.97 1.61 2.58
N GLY A 122 -20.97 2.07 3.82
CA GLY A 122 -21.78 1.55 4.91
C GLY A 122 -21.53 0.07 5.13
N CYS A 123 -20.25 -0.31 5.25
CA CYS A 123 -19.86 -1.70 5.48
C CYS A 123 -20.24 -2.17 6.87
N ASP A 124 -20.68 -3.41 6.98
CA ASP A 124 -20.93 -4.08 8.24
C ASP A 124 -19.87 -5.18 8.46
N PRO A 125 -18.88 -4.95 9.33
CA PRO A 125 -17.83 -5.93 9.60
C PRO A 125 -18.34 -7.27 10.15
N GLY A 126 -19.52 -7.27 10.79
CA GLY A 126 -20.15 -8.46 11.35
C GLY A 126 -20.99 -9.27 10.36
N ARG A 127 -21.24 -8.75 9.16
CA ARG A 127 -22.19 -9.37 8.21
C ARG A 127 -21.80 -10.79 7.79
N MET A 128 -20.52 -11.09 7.66
CA MET A 128 -20.03 -12.40 7.21
C MET A 128 -19.78 -13.38 8.34
N GLY A 129 -20.19 -13.05 9.57
CA GLY A 129 -19.99 -13.88 10.75
C GLY A 129 -18.91 -13.37 11.69
N ASP A 130 -18.72 -14.07 12.81
CA ASP A 130 -17.68 -13.74 13.79
C ASP A 130 -16.30 -14.16 13.23
N LYS A 131 -15.27 -13.33 13.45
CA LYS A 131 -13.86 -13.65 13.11
C LYS A 131 -13.42 -15.01 13.67
N ALA A 132 -13.93 -15.42 14.82
CA ALA A 132 -13.65 -16.71 15.44
C ALA A 132 -14.09 -17.92 14.60
N ASP A 133 -15.09 -17.74 13.74
CA ASP A 133 -15.69 -18.79 12.92
C ASP A 133 -15.10 -18.85 11.50
N ILE A 134 -14.22 -17.92 11.15
CA ILE A 134 -13.67 -17.78 9.81
C ILE A 134 -12.28 -18.41 9.76
N ALA A 135 -12.02 -19.18 8.70
CA ALA A 135 -10.71 -19.74 8.44
C ALA A 135 -9.73 -18.64 8.03
N THR A 136 -9.06 -18.05 8.99
CA THR A 136 -7.97 -17.09 8.79
C THR A 136 -6.64 -17.72 9.19
N VAL A 137 -5.55 -17.22 8.65
CA VAL A 137 -4.23 -17.64 9.10
C VAL A 137 -3.90 -16.90 10.39
N ALA A 138 -4.35 -17.45 11.53
CA ALA A 138 -3.98 -16.95 12.84
C ALA A 138 -2.49 -17.24 13.08
N GLN A 139 -1.70 -16.20 13.22
CA GLN A 139 -0.28 -16.30 13.55
C GLN A 139 0.03 -15.29 14.67
N PRO A 140 0.77 -15.71 15.72
CA PRO A 140 1.21 -14.72 16.71
C PRO A 140 2.13 -13.69 16.04
N PRO A 141 2.14 -12.42 16.52
CA PRO A 141 3.06 -11.41 16.03
C PRO A 141 4.50 -11.90 16.09
N LYS A 142 5.22 -11.73 14.98
CA LYS A 142 6.63 -12.13 14.87
C LYS A 142 7.51 -10.94 15.24
N VAL A 143 8.03 -10.94 16.47
CA VAL A 143 9.01 -9.96 16.99
C VAL A 143 10.36 -10.65 16.99
N GLN A 144 11.17 -10.40 15.98
CA GLN A 144 12.42 -11.15 15.73
C GLN A 144 13.66 -10.25 15.72
N ASP A 145 13.48 -8.94 15.76
CA ASP A 145 14.51 -7.92 15.78
C ASP A 145 13.99 -6.63 16.42
N ASP A 146 14.87 -5.64 16.59
CA ASP A 146 14.57 -4.36 17.22
C ASP A 146 14.03 -3.28 16.26
N LEU A 147 13.80 -3.61 14.98
CA LEU A 147 13.45 -2.63 13.97
C LEU A 147 11.97 -2.67 13.61
N TYR A 148 11.38 -3.87 13.45
CA TYR A 148 9.98 -4.01 13.07
C TYR A 148 9.31 -5.31 13.52
N VAL A 149 7.99 -5.27 13.53
CA VAL A 149 7.11 -6.39 13.89
C VAL A 149 6.30 -6.81 12.67
N ARG A 150 6.07 -8.12 12.54
CA ARG A 150 5.19 -8.72 11.55
C ARG A 150 3.98 -9.34 12.24
N ASP A 151 2.81 -8.74 12.05
CA ASP A 151 1.53 -9.20 12.59
C ASP A 151 0.60 -9.60 11.44
N TYR A 152 0.66 -10.86 11.05
CA TYR A 152 -0.07 -11.32 9.88
C TYR A 152 -1.56 -11.58 10.12
N GLU A 153 -2.07 -11.43 11.35
CA GLU A 153 -3.52 -11.37 11.61
C GLU A 153 -4.16 -10.14 10.96
N ARG A 154 -3.35 -9.11 10.63
CA ARG A 154 -3.75 -7.88 9.94
C ARG A 154 -3.52 -7.93 8.43
N CYS A 155 -2.99 -9.03 7.92
CA CYS A 155 -2.55 -9.12 6.53
C CYS A 155 -3.71 -9.43 5.57
N ILE A 156 -4.02 -8.50 4.67
CA ILE A 156 -5.03 -8.66 3.61
C ILE A 156 -4.49 -9.30 2.32
N LEU A 157 -3.26 -9.77 2.32
CA LEU A 157 -2.59 -10.38 1.15
C LEU A 157 -2.62 -9.45 -0.09
N CYS A 158 -2.38 -8.17 0.09
CA CYS A 158 -2.33 -7.20 -1.00
C CYS A 158 -1.03 -7.26 -1.81
N TYR A 159 0.00 -7.92 -1.29
CA TYR A 159 1.33 -8.13 -1.88
C TYR A 159 2.17 -6.87 -2.14
N LYS A 160 1.75 -5.68 -1.74
CA LYS A 160 2.58 -4.47 -1.88
C LYS A 160 3.97 -4.63 -1.24
N CYS A 161 4.04 -5.31 -0.09
CA CYS A 161 5.32 -5.59 0.59
C CYS A 161 6.22 -6.54 -0.20
N VAL A 162 5.65 -7.48 -0.97
CA VAL A 162 6.39 -8.39 -1.84
C VAL A 162 6.97 -7.62 -3.03
N GLU A 163 6.18 -6.77 -3.68
CA GLU A 163 6.65 -5.91 -4.78
C GLU A 163 7.75 -4.95 -4.31
N ALA A 164 7.57 -4.30 -3.16
CA ALA A 164 8.59 -3.42 -2.58
C ALA A 164 9.88 -4.16 -2.16
N CYS A 165 9.81 -5.45 -1.82
CA CYS A 165 10.96 -6.29 -1.56
C CYS A 165 11.60 -6.83 -2.84
N GLY A 166 10.81 -6.95 -3.90
CA GLY A 166 11.14 -7.47 -5.22
C GLY A 166 11.53 -6.41 -6.22
N ASP A 167 10.95 -6.50 -7.41
CA ASP A 167 11.33 -5.78 -8.61
C ASP A 167 11.17 -4.26 -8.54
N ASP A 168 10.22 -3.77 -7.73
CA ASP A 168 9.89 -2.34 -7.72
C ASP A 168 10.88 -1.50 -6.90
N ALA A 169 11.55 -2.09 -5.90
CA ALA A 169 12.44 -1.30 -5.05
C ALA A 169 13.75 -1.99 -4.65
N GLN A 170 13.70 -3.11 -3.90
CA GLN A 170 14.87 -3.59 -3.17
C GLN A 170 15.62 -4.73 -3.88
N PHE A 171 15.00 -5.49 -4.76
CA PHE A 171 15.57 -6.64 -5.48
C PHE A 171 16.17 -7.74 -4.59
N THR A 172 15.72 -7.88 -3.35
CA THR A 172 16.19 -8.93 -2.43
C THR A 172 15.30 -10.14 -2.37
N PHE A 173 14.00 -9.98 -2.66
CA PHE A 173 13.02 -11.07 -2.63
C PHE A 173 13.02 -11.86 -1.31
N ALA A 174 13.32 -11.18 -0.19
CA ALA A 174 13.42 -11.81 1.12
C ALA A 174 12.07 -12.32 1.65
N ILE A 175 10.97 -11.72 1.18
CA ILE A 175 9.61 -12.15 1.51
C ILE A 175 8.83 -12.43 0.23
N ALA A 176 7.99 -13.47 0.29
CA ALA A 176 7.13 -13.90 -0.79
C ALA A 176 5.85 -14.52 -0.24
N THR A 177 4.93 -14.92 -1.11
CA THR A 177 3.74 -15.68 -0.72
C THR A 177 4.10 -17.13 -0.50
N ALA A 178 3.72 -17.66 0.67
CA ALA A 178 3.80 -19.06 1.01
C ALA A 178 2.40 -19.64 1.22
N GLY A 179 2.29 -20.98 1.19
CA GLY A 179 1.00 -21.65 1.34
C GLY A 179 0.06 -21.48 0.16
N ARG A 180 -1.21 -21.85 0.35
CA ARG A 180 -2.27 -21.71 -0.65
C ARG A 180 -3.64 -21.75 0.01
N GLY A 181 -4.67 -21.21 -0.67
CA GLY A 181 -6.03 -21.13 -0.13
C GLY A 181 -6.05 -20.35 1.17
N PHE A 182 -6.69 -20.86 2.20
CA PHE A 182 -6.76 -20.22 3.52
C PHE A 182 -5.42 -20.22 4.28
N ASP A 183 -4.46 -21.07 3.88
CA ASP A 183 -3.11 -21.08 4.46
C ASP A 183 -2.13 -20.11 3.77
N ALA A 184 -2.60 -19.33 2.78
CA ALA A 184 -1.76 -18.37 2.09
C ALA A 184 -1.35 -17.26 3.04
N HIS A 185 -0.06 -16.96 3.09
CA HIS A 185 0.51 -15.93 3.95
C HIS A 185 1.82 -15.39 3.37
N ILE A 186 2.28 -14.26 3.89
CA ILE A 186 3.60 -13.73 3.55
C ILE A 186 4.65 -14.39 4.45
N SER A 187 5.72 -14.88 3.85
CA SER A 187 6.78 -15.58 4.58
C SER A 187 8.15 -15.27 3.97
N THR A 188 9.17 -15.54 4.76
CA THR A 188 10.56 -15.70 4.29
C THR A 188 10.75 -17.10 3.72
N GLU A 189 11.87 -17.34 3.03
CA GLU A 189 12.25 -18.68 2.57
C GLU A 189 12.29 -19.66 3.77
N PHE A 190 11.62 -20.81 3.65
CA PHE A 190 11.47 -21.81 4.71
C PHE A 190 10.98 -21.29 6.07
N ASP A 191 10.31 -20.14 6.09
CA ASP A 191 9.84 -19.45 7.31
C ASP A 191 10.96 -19.13 8.33
N VAL A 192 12.19 -18.97 7.86
CA VAL A 192 13.31 -18.52 8.72
C VAL A 192 13.04 -17.10 9.24
N THR A 193 13.77 -16.70 10.29
CA THR A 193 13.66 -15.34 10.80
C THR A 193 14.17 -14.31 9.77
N LEU A 194 13.71 -13.06 9.85
CA LEU A 194 14.23 -12.01 8.94
C LEU A 194 15.75 -11.85 9.04
N PRO A 195 16.38 -11.89 10.23
CA PRO A 195 17.83 -11.87 10.36
C PRO A 195 18.55 -13.00 9.63
N ASP A 196 17.90 -14.17 9.48
CA ASP A 196 18.47 -15.36 8.83
C ASP A 196 18.11 -15.47 7.34
N SER A 197 17.35 -14.51 6.82
CA SER A 197 16.88 -14.46 5.43
C SER A 197 17.73 -13.53 4.56
N ALA A 198 17.34 -13.35 3.30
CA ALA A 198 17.92 -12.35 2.40
C ALA A 198 17.51 -10.89 2.74
N CYS A 199 16.86 -10.65 3.86
CA CYS A 199 16.40 -9.33 4.27
C CYS A 199 17.58 -8.38 4.51
N VAL A 200 17.52 -7.18 3.91
CA VAL A 200 18.53 -6.11 4.09
C VAL A 200 18.03 -4.99 5.01
N TYR A 201 16.94 -5.20 5.71
CA TYR A 201 16.39 -4.27 6.70
C TYR A 201 16.09 -2.87 6.16
N CYS A 202 15.71 -2.74 4.89
CA CYS A 202 15.36 -1.45 4.31
C CYS A 202 14.04 -0.87 4.83
N GLY A 203 13.13 -1.71 5.32
CA GLY A 203 11.81 -1.30 5.82
C GLY A 203 10.82 -0.82 4.74
N ASN A 204 11.12 -1.03 3.44
CA ASN A 204 10.22 -0.60 2.37
C ASN A 204 8.88 -1.34 2.43
N CYS A 205 8.89 -2.60 2.88
CA CYS A 205 7.66 -3.38 3.11
C CYS A 205 6.75 -2.79 4.20
N ILE A 206 7.31 -2.12 5.21
CA ILE A 206 6.54 -1.40 6.23
C ILE A 206 5.86 -0.18 5.59
N GLY A 207 6.63 0.63 4.86
CA GLY A 207 6.15 1.88 4.27
C GLY A 207 5.02 1.74 3.25
N VAL A 208 4.74 0.52 2.78
CA VAL A 208 3.68 0.24 1.79
C VAL A 208 2.54 -0.64 2.36
N CYS A 209 2.60 -1.03 3.63
CA CYS A 209 1.60 -1.90 4.23
C CYS A 209 0.37 -1.10 4.66
N PRO A 210 -0.83 -1.31 4.06
CA PRO A 210 -2.01 -0.48 4.32
C PRO A 210 -2.79 -0.88 5.58
N THR A 211 -2.38 -1.95 6.26
CA THR A 211 -3.15 -2.50 7.39
C THR A 211 -2.32 -2.68 8.67
N GLY A 212 -1.08 -2.16 8.69
CA GLY A 212 -0.20 -2.31 9.85
C GLY A 212 0.22 -3.75 10.15
N ALA A 213 0.08 -4.67 9.18
CA ALA A 213 0.61 -6.04 9.30
C ALA A 213 2.14 -6.07 9.37
N LEU A 214 2.78 -5.05 8.83
CA LEU A 214 4.21 -4.77 8.97
C LEU A 214 4.34 -3.38 9.56
N VAL A 215 4.94 -3.25 10.72
CA VAL A 215 4.98 -2.01 11.49
C VAL A 215 6.35 -1.81 12.14
N PHE A 216 6.75 -0.56 12.37
CA PHE A 216 7.95 -0.24 13.13
C PHE A 216 7.84 -0.80 14.55
N LYS A 217 8.96 -1.33 15.07
CA LYS A 217 9.00 -1.83 16.46
C LYS A 217 8.64 -0.73 17.47
N THR A 218 9.13 0.49 17.25
CA THR A 218 8.80 1.66 18.07
C THR A 218 7.30 1.94 18.08
N GLU A 219 6.68 1.97 16.90
CA GLU A 219 5.22 2.18 16.78
C GLU A 219 4.45 1.06 17.46
N HIS A 220 4.83 -0.21 17.22
CA HIS A 220 4.19 -1.35 17.86
C HIS A 220 4.23 -1.24 19.39
N ASP A 221 5.41 -0.97 19.96
CA ASP A 221 5.58 -0.89 21.39
C ASP A 221 4.77 0.27 22.00
N MET A 222 4.81 1.43 21.38
CA MET A 222 4.03 2.58 21.83
C MET A 222 2.52 2.33 21.76
N ARG A 223 2.04 1.59 20.76
CA ARG A 223 0.62 1.17 20.67
C ARG A 223 0.25 0.19 21.79
N GLU A 224 1.12 -0.77 22.10
CA GLU A 224 0.90 -1.71 23.22
C GLU A 224 0.92 -0.98 24.58
N GLU A 225 1.72 0.05 24.73
CA GLU A 225 1.78 0.90 25.92
C GLU A 225 0.65 1.94 25.97
N GLY A 226 -0.11 2.13 24.91
CA GLY A 226 -1.16 3.15 24.80
C GLY A 226 -0.63 4.59 24.71
N THR A 227 0.62 4.77 24.28
CA THR A 227 1.29 6.08 24.17
C THR A 227 1.38 6.59 22.73
N TRP A 228 1.02 5.77 21.73
CA TRP A 228 1.02 6.18 20.33
C TRP A 228 -0.14 7.14 20.02
N ASP A 229 0.17 8.31 19.50
CA ASP A 229 -0.80 9.34 19.12
C ASP A 229 -0.37 9.99 17.81
N GLU A 230 -1.03 9.61 16.69
CA GLU A 230 -0.71 10.13 15.36
C GLU A 230 -1.05 11.62 15.22
N ASP A 231 -2.11 12.07 15.88
CA ASP A 231 -2.56 13.47 15.83
C ASP A 231 -1.58 14.40 16.58
N ALA A 232 -0.85 13.87 17.54
CA ALA A 232 0.20 14.61 18.26
C ALA A 232 1.53 14.65 17.51
N GLN A 233 1.68 13.91 16.41
CA GLN A 233 2.95 13.85 15.67
C GLN A 233 3.15 15.06 14.77
N ALA A 234 4.34 15.65 14.86
CA ALA A 234 4.82 16.64 13.90
C ALA A 234 5.69 15.94 12.85
N VAL A 235 5.39 16.16 11.56
CA VAL A 235 6.17 15.61 10.44
C VAL A 235 7.09 16.68 9.87
N THR A 236 8.39 16.38 9.82
CA THR A 236 9.41 17.30 9.28
C THR A 236 10.16 16.61 8.14
N THR A 237 10.16 17.22 6.96
CA THR A 237 10.91 16.71 5.80
C THR A 237 12.36 17.18 5.86
N THR A 238 13.29 16.26 5.65
CA THR A 238 14.73 16.53 5.60
C THR A 238 15.44 15.61 4.61
N VAL A 239 16.74 15.82 4.44
CA VAL A 239 17.58 14.98 3.56
C VAL A 239 18.41 14.01 4.40
N CYS A 240 18.44 12.74 3.97
CA CYS A 240 19.24 11.71 4.60
C CYS A 240 20.74 12.08 4.55
N SER A 241 21.40 12.05 5.71
CA SER A 241 22.80 12.44 5.87
C SER A 241 23.81 11.30 5.64
N PHE A 242 23.35 10.06 5.39
CA PHE A 242 24.23 8.89 5.41
C PHE A 242 25.01 8.64 4.12
N CYS A 243 24.49 9.06 2.97
CA CYS A 243 25.19 8.87 1.69
C CYS A 243 24.81 9.94 0.66
N GLY A 244 25.52 9.95 -0.49
CA GLY A 244 25.32 10.93 -1.54
C GLY A 244 24.08 10.76 -2.42
N VAL A 245 23.21 9.78 -2.15
CA VAL A 245 21.93 9.60 -2.88
C VAL A 245 20.99 10.77 -2.60
N GLY A 246 21.00 11.31 -1.36
CA GLY A 246 20.19 12.47 -1.02
C GLY A 246 18.70 12.15 -0.84
N CYS A 247 18.39 10.97 -0.28
CA CYS A 247 17.01 10.55 -0.02
C CYS A 247 16.28 11.56 0.87
N ASN A 248 15.04 11.87 0.56
CA ASN A 248 14.19 12.65 1.43
C ASN A 248 13.58 11.76 2.51
N LEU A 249 13.64 12.26 3.74
CA LEU A 249 13.09 11.64 4.93
C LEU A 249 11.95 12.50 5.45
N GLU A 250 10.91 11.86 5.95
CA GLU A 250 9.87 12.44 6.79
C GLU A 250 10.07 11.92 8.19
N LEU A 251 10.50 12.81 9.09
CA LEU A 251 10.69 12.50 10.50
C LEU A 251 9.37 12.72 11.22
N HIS A 252 8.81 11.66 11.78
CA HIS A 252 7.62 11.73 12.63
C HIS A 252 8.08 11.89 14.08
N VAL A 253 7.71 13.00 14.70
CA VAL A 253 8.16 13.40 16.04
C VAL A 253 6.97 13.46 16.97
N GLN A 254 7.01 12.71 18.05
CA GLN A 254 6.06 12.75 19.15
C GLN A 254 6.83 12.96 20.46
N ASP A 255 6.38 13.88 21.32
CA ASP A 255 7.02 14.18 22.62
C ASP A 255 8.54 14.46 22.52
N GLU A 256 8.93 15.27 21.52
CA GLU A 256 10.34 15.62 21.22
C GLU A 256 11.22 14.41 20.81
N GLN A 257 10.62 13.25 20.52
CA GLN A 257 11.33 12.05 20.06
C GLN A 257 10.90 11.70 18.63
N ILE A 258 11.86 11.30 17.79
CA ILE A 258 11.54 10.71 16.50
C ILE A 258 11.00 9.29 16.79
N VAL A 259 9.81 9.00 16.33
CA VAL A 259 9.15 7.70 16.56
C VAL A 259 9.16 6.80 15.33
N LYS A 260 9.16 7.38 14.14
CA LYS A 260 9.36 6.65 12.87
C LYS A 260 9.92 7.58 11.79
N VAL A 261 10.45 6.99 10.71
CA VAL A 261 10.90 7.71 9.52
C VAL A 261 10.28 7.09 8.28
N THR A 262 9.59 7.92 7.50
CA THR A 262 9.04 7.58 6.19
C THR A 262 9.75 8.35 5.07
N SER A 263 9.31 8.20 3.86
CA SER A 263 9.79 8.96 2.69
C SER A 263 8.61 9.29 1.81
N PRO A 264 8.52 10.53 1.27
CA PRO A 264 7.44 10.90 0.38
C PRO A 264 7.45 10.02 -0.88
N ALA A 265 6.28 9.51 -1.27
CA ALA A 265 6.11 8.62 -2.42
C ALA A 265 6.33 9.35 -3.77
N ASP A 266 6.03 10.64 -3.82
CA ASP A 266 6.11 11.51 -5.00
C ASP A 266 7.52 12.08 -5.26
N HIS A 267 8.52 11.74 -4.43
CA HIS A 267 9.87 12.29 -4.55
C HIS A 267 10.69 11.59 -5.63
N SER A 268 11.21 12.34 -6.59
CA SER A 268 11.90 11.84 -7.79
C SER A 268 13.17 11.00 -7.55
N ILE A 269 13.77 11.07 -6.35
CA ILE A 269 14.98 10.30 -6.00
C ILE A 269 14.62 9.04 -5.22
N THR A 270 13.76 9.17 -4.22
CA THR A 270 13.45 8.08 -3.29
C THR A 270 12.21 7.30 -3.69
N ASN A 271 11.25 7.96 -4.31
CA ASN A 271 9.99 7.34 -4.69
C ASN A 271 9.39 6.51 -3.53
N GLY A 272 9.42 7.06 -2.30
CA GLY A 272 8.92 6.39 -1.09
C GLY A 272 9.84 5.31 -0.48
N HIS A 273 10.96 4.98 -1.14
CA HIS A 273 11.85 3.90 -0.73
C HIS A 273 13.13 4.40 -0.07
N LEU A 274 13.57 3.71 0.96
CA LEU A 274 14.77 4.05 1.73
C LEU A 274 15.69 2.85 1.89
N GLY A 275 16.98 3.12 2.13
CA GLY A 275 17.88 2.10 2.67
C GLY A 275 17.78 2.05 4.20
N ILE A 276 18.33 0.98 4.81
CA ILE A 276 18.31 0.75 6.26
C ILE A 276 18.74 1.98 7.07
N LYS A 277 19.81 2.66 6.68
CA LYS A 277 20.32 3.82 7.42
C LYS A 277 19.35 5.01 7.39
N GLY A 278 18.72 5.27 6.24
CA GLY A 278 17.70 6.31 6.13
C GLY A 278 16.47 5.99 7.00
N ARG A 279 16.02 4.75 6.96
CA ARG A 279 14.80 4.30 7.66
C ARG A 279 14.98 4.20 9.17
N PHE A 280 16.11 3.68 9.66
CA PHE A 280 16.30 3.34 11.07
C PHE A 280 17.50 4.04 11.73
N GLY A 281 18.34 4.74 10.95
CA GLY A 281 19.56 5.35 11.48
C GLY A 281 19.32 6.52 12.44
N TRP A 282 18.12 7.06 12.53
CA TRP A 282 17.75 8.12 13.45
C TRP A 282 17.88 7.72 14.93
N GLN A 283 17.79 6.43 15.24
CA GLN A 283 17.88 5.94 16.62
C GLN A 283 19.18 6.37 17.33
N HIS A 284 20.30 6.45 16.57
CA HIS A 284 21.58 6.89 17.16
C HIS A 284 21.61 8.38 17.56
N ALA A 285 20.70 9.19 17.03
CA ALA A 285 20.63 10.61 17.36
C ALA A 285 19.89 10.88 18.68
N GLN A 286 19.25 9.87 19.24
CA GLN A 286 18.45 9.93 20.47
C GLN A 286 19.00 9.05 21.60
N SER A 287 20.12 8.38 21.37
CA SER A 287 20.79 7.48 22.33
C SER A 287 21.72 8.24 23.29
#